data_887e45c5000fa1f1b99b46d404059003
#
_entry.id   887e45c5000fa1f1b99b46d404059003
#
_cell.length_a   1.000
_cell.length_b   1.000
_cell.length_c   1.000
_cell.angle_alpha   90.00
_cell.angle_beta   90.00
_cell.angle_gamma   90.00
#
_symmetry.space_group_name_H-M   'P 1'
#
loop_
_entity.id
_entity.type
_entity.pdbx_description
1 polymer ?
#
loop_
_entity_poly.entity_id
_entity_poly.type
_entity_poly.pdbx_seq_one_letter_code
_entity_poly.pdbx_strand_id
1 'polypeptide(L)'
;MVKSMNALLVEQGFIFYQVDNSTLDFRNESELNVNFLKKILNESNWRHEWQGRLLKIEDTLWNETEWLALCAVPGRGRFEMCGYFDDENCVSLEMLDLYISGLVRQLNSLGCMTIMSCDGEGKRRPIILFATVPDVKKATVLLAEVGLKHRVNEVRKSITFLLDRNELLDYVSLLNELPENVKEIPHDDLERNLFENNVEELLQIPGVSGEESVIRNHVMKKLIPLTDKISVDGYGNILAEVTIGANRVGPAFTILLNSHLDVVDEIESDREILKHGNVWTSSYGILGADDRAGIGVVLYTLKQLQM
;
A
#
# COMPACT_ATOMS: atom_id res chain seq x y z
N MET A 1 2.31 -13.76 14.18
CA MET A 1 1.61 -14.25 12.95
C MET A 1 2.65 -14.90 12.04
N VAL A 2 2.26 -15.80 11.12
CA VAL A 2 3.19 -16.34 10.11
C VAL A 2 2.89 -15.61 8.81
N LYS A 3 3.91 -15.02 8.20
CA LYS A 3 3.84 -14.30 6.91
C LYS A 3 4.84 -14.91 5.91
N SER A 4 4.67 -14.63 4.63
CA SER A 4 5.69 -14.99 3.64
C SER A 4 6.98 -14.18 3.89
N MET A 5 8.11 -14.78 3.61
CA MET A 5 9.42 -14.12 3.64
C MET A 5 9.41 -12.81 2.85
N ASN A 6 8.82 -12.82 1.63
CA ASN A 6 8.75 -11.63 0.79
C ASN A 6 8.01 -10.48 1.48
N ALA A 7 6.85 -10.75 2.08
CA ALA A 7 6.09 -9.71 2.79
C ALA A 7 6.92 -9.10 3.92
N LEU A 8 7.57 -9.93 4.74
CA LEU A 8 8.37 -9.46 5.87
C LEU A 8 9.61 -8.66 5.43
N LEU A 9 10.25 -9.03 4.32
CA LEU A 9 11.36 -8.26 3.76
C LEU A 9 10.89 -6.90 3.21
N VAL A 10 9.77 -6.87 2.49
CA VAL A 10 9.14 -5.63 2.00
C VAL A 10 8.73 -4.73 3.17
N GLU A 11 8.11 -5.27 4.21
CA GLU A 11 7.71 -4.54 5.42
C GLU A 11 8.89 -3.88 6.13
N GLN A 12 10.10 -4.45 6.02
CA GLN A 12 11.32 -3.84 6.54
C GLN A 12 12.03 -2.93 5.54
N GLY A 13 11.55 -2.83 4.30
CA GLY A 13 12.02 -1.91 3.28
C GLY A 13 13.15 -2.45 2.39
N PHE A 14 13.38 -3.76 2.38
CA PHE A 14 14.33 -4.38 1.44
C PHE A 14 13.78 -4.38 0.02
N ILE A 15 14.64 -4.10 -0.96
CA ILE A 15 14.34 -4.11 -2.40
C ILE A 15 14.96 -5.36 -3.03
N PHE A 16 14.16 -6.17 -3.68
CA PHE A 16 14.59 -7.41 -4.35
C PHE A 16 13.66 -7.79 -5.49
N TYR A 17 14.13 -8.69 -6.36
CA TYR A 17 13.32 -9.36 -7.35
C TYR A 17 13.19 -10.83 -6.98
N GLN A 18 11.99 -11.37 -7.07
CA GLN A 18 11.76 -12.79 -6.88
C GLN A 18 12.16 -13.54 -8.14
N VAL A 19 13.16 -14.43 -8.06
CA VAL A 19 13.61 -15.29 -9.15
C VAL A 19 12.78 -16.57 -9.22
N ASP A 20 12.56 -17.19 -8.05
CA ASP A 20 11.71 -18.35 -7.83
C ASP A 20 11.17 -18.34 -6.39
N ASN A 21 10.47 -19.41 -5.97
CA ASN A 21 9.84 -19.48 -4.65
C ASN A 21 10.82 -19.38 -3.48
N SER A 22 12.11 -19.62 -3.71
CA SER A 22 13.14 -19.70 -2.66
C SER A 22 14.34 -18.78 -2.92
N THR A 23 14.40 -18.10 -4.09
CA THR A 23 15.55 -17.32 -4.53
C THR A 23 15.15 -15.87 -4.80
N LEU A 24 15.85 -14.95 -4.14
CA LEU A 24 15.67 -13.51 -4.24
C LEU A 24 16.94 -12.85 -4.79
N ASP A 25 16.79 -11.87 -5.68
CA ASP A 25 17.88 -11.12 -6.29
C ASP A 25 17.90 -9.68 -5.79
N PHE A 26 18.94 -9.32 -5.07
CA PHE A 26 19.17 -8.00 -4.47
C PHE A 26 20.06 -7.10 -5.33
N ARG A 27 20.09 -7.28 -6.68
CA ARG A 27 20.95 -6.49 -7.57
C ARG A 27 20.76 -4.97 -7.47
N ASN A 28 19.55 -4.53 -7.17
CA ASN A 28 19.20 -3.11 -7.03
C ASN A 28 19.19 -2.63 -5.58
N GLU A 29 19.52 -3.49 -4.61
CA GLU A 29 19.65 -3.06 -3.21
C GLU A 29 21.08 -2.55 -2.94
N SER A 30 21.21 -1.59 -2.02
CA SER A 30 22.51 -1.07 -1.64
C SER A 30 23.36 -2.11 -0.91
N GLU A 31 24.68 -1.97 -1.00
CA GLU A 31 25.62 -2.84 -0.27
C GLU A 31 25.40 -2.76 1.26
N LEU A 32 25.09 -1.58 1.77
CA LEU A 32 24.81 -1.37 3.20
C LEU A 32 23.59 -2.19 3.65
N ASN A 33 22.50 -2.13 2.90
CA ASN A 33 21.29 -2.85 3.25
C ASN A 33 21.42 -4.36 3.06
N VAL A 34 22.14 -4.82 2.01
CA VAL A 34 22.47 -6.24 1.85
C VAL A 34 23.32 -6.76 3.01
N ASN A 35 24.33 -6.00 3.46
CA ASN A 35 25.14 -6.39 4.60
C ASN A 35 24.34 -6.36 5.91
N PHE A 36 23.41 -5.44 6.07
CA PHE A 36 22.46 -5.43 7.18
C PHE A 36 21.58 -6.69 7.18
N LEU A 37 21.04 -7.08 6.03
CA LEU A 37 20.26 -8.32 5.90
C LEU A 37 21.10 -9.57 6.22
N LYS A 38 22.34 -9.64 5.70
CA LYS A 38 23.26 -10.75 6.03
C LYS A 38 23.51 -10.85 7.52
N LYS A 39 23.70 -9.72 8.21
CA LYS A 39 23.86 -9.69 9.67
C LYS A 39 22.64 -10.27 10.38
N ILE A 40 21.42 -9.84 10.01
CA ILE A 40 20.18 -10.34 10.60
C ILE A 40 20.01 -11.85 10.35
N LEU A 41 20.23 -12.31 9.12
CA LEU A 41 20.04 -13.71 8.76
C LEU A 41 21.05 -14.63 9.45
N ASN A 42 22.29 -14.18 9.65
CA ASN A 42 23.30 -14.95 10.39
C ASN A 42 22.97 -15.14 11.88
N GLU A 43 22.12 -14.27 12.45
CA GLU A 43 21.62 -14.41 13.82
C GLU A 43 20.32 -15.27 13.87
N SER A 44 19.75 -15.60 12.71
CA SER A 44 18.55 -16.43 12.59
C SER A 44 18.90 -17.92 12.56
N ASN A 45 17.88 -18.77 12.82
CA ASN A 45 17.97 -20.22 12.62
C ASN A 45 17.54 -20.66 11.22
N TRP A 46 17.25 -19.72 10.31
CA TRP A 46 16.79 -20.01 8.95
C TRP A 46 17.94 -20.42 8.04
N ARG A 47 17.76 -21.49 7.29
CA ARG A 47 18.74 -21.97 6.34
C ARG A 47 18.78 -21.06 5.12
N HIS A 48 19.90 -20.42 4.89
CA HIS A 48 20.11 -19.50 3.80
C HIS A 48 21.50 -19.61 3.19
N GLU A 49 21.61 -19.28 1.90
CA GLU A 49 22.87 -19.25 1.17
C GLU A 49 22.92 -18.00 0.29
N TRP A 50 24.07 -17.33 0.26
CA TRP A 50 24.33 -16.20 -0.59
C TRP A 50 25.25 -16.56 -1.74
N GLN A 51 24.85 -16.23 -3.00
CA GLN A 51 25.69 -16.32 -4.19
C GLN A 51 25.76 -14.91 -4.83
N GLY A 52 26.75 -14.11 -4.43
CA GLY A 52 26.82 -12.70 -4.80
C GLY A 52 25.65 -11.89 -4.25
N ARG A 53 24.76 -11.46 -5.10
CA ARG A 53 23.52 -10.73 -4.76
C ARG A 53 22.28 -11.62 -4.72
N LEU A 54 22.43 -12.90 -5.01
CA LEU A 54 21.34 -13.87 -4.90
C LEU A 54 21.30 -14.46 -3.50
N LEU A 55 20.13 -14.42 -2.89
CA LEU A 55 19.83 -15.05 -1.61
C LEU A 55 18.90 -16.22 -1.85
N LYS A 56 19.35 -17.43 -1.49
CA LYS A 56 18.53 -18.63 -1.46
C LYS A 56 18.14 -18.94 -0.02
N ILE A 57 16.83 -19.14 0.22
CA ILE A 57 16.27 -19.47 1.53
C ILE A 57 15.37 -20.69 1.39
N GLU A 58 15.52 -21.67 2.29
CA GLU A 58 14.70 -22.89 2.30
C GLU A 58 13.32 -22.64 2.95
N ASP A 59 13.28 -21.81 4.01
CA ASP A 59 12.08 -21.51 4.75
C ASP A 59 11.37 -20.28 4.16
N THR A 60 10.27 -20.46 3.44
CA THR A 60 9.52 -19.39 2.77
C THR A 60 8.45 -18.74 3.65
N LEU A 61 8.20 -19.28 4.84
CA LEU A 61 7.25 -18.76 5.83
C LEU A 61 7.95 -18.49 7.15
N TRP A 62 7.88 -17.27 7.64
CA TRP A 62 8.54 -16.82 8.86
C TRP A 62 7.56 -16.36 9.93
N ASN A 63 7.96 -16.52 11.20
CA ASN A 63 7.24 -15.93 12.31
C ASN A 63 7.56 -14.43 12.38
N GLU A 64 6.53 -13.59 12.22
CA GLU A 64 6.67 -12.12 12.20
C GLU A 64 7.31 -11.57 13.49
N THR A 65 6.91 -12.09 14.66
CA THR A 65 7.46 -11.63 15.95
C THR A 65 8.95 -11.97 16.07
N GLU A 66 9.36 -13.14 15.62
CA GLU A 66 10.76 -13.57 15.59
C GLU A 66 11.57 -12.70 14.61
N TRP A 67 11.03 -12.46 13.40
CA TRP A 67 11.64 -11.59 12.42
C TRP A 67 11.84 -10.17 12.94
N LEU A 68 10.81 -9.56 13.54
CA LEU A 68 10.91 -8.23 14.10
C LEU A 68 11.93 -8.15 15.24
N ALA A 69 12.03 -9.19 16.07
CA ALA A 69 13.03 -9.28 17.13
C ALA A 69 14.47 -9.34 16.57
N LEU A 70 14.71 -10.08 15.48
CA LEU A 70 15.99 -10.12 14.77
C LEU A 70 16.33 -8.78 14.10
N CYS A 71 15.32 -8.09 13.53
CA CYS A 71 15.50 -6.78 12.92
C CYS A 71 15.73 -5.65 13.94
N ALA A 72 15.39 -5.85 15.21
CA ALA A 72 15.58 -4.89 16.30
C ALA A 72 17.03 -4.84 16.81
N VAL A 73 18.01 -4.69 15.91
CA VAL A 73 19.43 -4.68 16.27
C VAL A 73 19.77 -3.49 17.18
N PRO A 74 20.73 -3.61 18.13
CA PRO A 74 21.13 -2.52 18.99
C PRO A 74 21.61 -1.31 18.19
N GLY A 75 21.00 -0.17 18.43
CA GLY A 75 21.36 1.09 17.76
C GLY A 75 20.54 1.43 16.55
N ARG A 76 19.65 0.54 16.07
CA ARG A 76 18.71 0.84 14.99
C ARG A 76 17.81 2.03 15.37
N GLY A 77 17.56 2.92 14.39
CA GLY A 77 16.63 4.04 14.58
C GLY A 77 17.15 5.19 15.45
N ARG A 78 18.43 5.21 15.83
CA ARG A 78 18.99 6.29 16.66
C ARG A 78 19.22 7.60 15.90
N PHE A 79 19.09 7.59 14.60
CA PHE A 79 19.28 8.76 13.74
C PHE A 79 17.91 9.17 13.18
N GLU A 80 17.37 10.27 13.68
CA GLU A 80 16.08 10.83 13.22
C GLU A 80 16.15 11.35 11.77
N MET A 81 17.32 11.44 11.16
CA MET A 81 17.51 11.98 9.82
C MET A 81 17.65 10.85 8.80
N CYS A 82 16.63 10.66 7.99
CA CYS A 82 16.69 9.89 6.74
C CYS A 82 16.96 10.86 5.58
N GLY A 83 18.01 11.65 5.69
CA GLY A 83 18.45 12.47 4.57
C GLY A 83 19.11 11.59 3.51
N TYR A 84 19.05 12.03 2.26
CA TYR A 84 19.92 11.56 1.20
C TYR A 84 21.36 11.53 1.72
N PHE A 85 21.89 10.34 1.93
CA PHE A 85 23.30 10.14 2.16
C PHE A 85 23.87 9.41 0.95
N ASP A 86 24.70 10.14 0.22
CA ASP A 86 25.53 9.72 -0.88
C ASP A 86 24.89 9.42 -2.23
N ASP A 87 25.72 9.41 -3.26
CA ASP A 87 25.49 9.35 -4.71
C ASP A 87 24.62 8.16 -5.20
N GLU A 88 24.12 7.30 -4.33
CA GLU A 88 23.36 6.09 -4.68
C GLU A 88 21.88 6.14 -4.29
N ASN A 89 21.32 7.27 -3.86
CA ASN A 89 19.87 7.40 -3.51
C ASN A 89 19.34 6.35 -2.51
N CYS A 90 20.19 5.80 -1.65
CA CYS A 90 19.81 4.70 -0.78
C CYS A 90 19.75 5.08 0.70
N VAL A 91 18.58 4.95 1.29
CA VAL A 91 18.38 5.09 2.73
C VAL A 91 18.88 3.82 3.42
N SER A 92 19.77 3.97 4.41
CA SER A 92 20.20 2.84 5.24
C SER A 92 19.09 2.36 6.16
N LEU A 93 18.68 1.10 6.02
CA LEU A 93 17.62 0.50 6.84
C LEU A 93 18.00 0.38 8.32
N GLU A 94 19.29 0.24 8.64
CA GLU A 94 19.79 0.22 10.02
C GLU A 94 19.61 1.57 10.73
N MET A 95 19.54 2.67 9.97
CA MET A 95 19.32 4.01 10.51
C MET A 95 17.84 4.34 10.75
N LEU A 96 16.92 3.60 10.14
CA LEU A 96 15.48 3.82 10.25
C LEU A 96 14.87 3.03 11.41
N ASP A 97 13.88 3.64 12.08
CA ASP A 97 13.09 2.94 13.09
C ASP A 97 12.40 1.72 12.50
N LEU A 98 12.31 0.66 13.31
CA LEU A 98 11.88 -0.69 12.92
C LEU A 98 10.53 -0.71 12.20
N TYR A 99 9.55 0.03 12.71
CA TYR A 99 8.16 -0.04 12.25
C TYR A 99 7.82 0.94 11.11
N ILE A 100 8.76 1.84 10.76
CA ILE A 100 8.51 2.85 9.71
C ILE A 100 9.44 2.69 8.50
N SER A 101 10.48 1.86 8.61
CA SER A 101 11.51 1.69 7.57
C SER A 101 10.94 1.28 6.22
N GLY A 102 10.04 0.30 6.19
CA GLY A 102 9.38 -0.14 4.97
C GLY A 102 8.56 0.98 4.32
N LEU A 103 7.78 1.70 5.12
CA LEU A 103 6.95 2.80 4.63
C LEU A 103 7.80 3.91 4.00
N VAL A 104 8.90 4.30 4.65
CA VAL A 104 9.87 5.29 4.12
C VAL A 104 10.44 4.83 2.78
N ARG A 105 10.87 3.57 2.69
CA ARG A 105 11.44 3.01 1.47
C ARG A 105 10.43 2.96 0.33
N GLN A 106 9.20 2.53 0.59
CA GLN A 106 8.14 2.49 -0.42
C GLN A 106 7.77 3.89 -0.91
N LEU A 107 7.60 4.86 -0.02
CA LEU A 107 7.33 6.24 -0.43
C LEU A 107 8.46 6.82 -1.28
N ASN A 108 9.73 6.59 -0.92
CA ASN A 108 10.87 7.03 -1.72
C ASN A 108 10.90 6.35 -3.09
N SER A 109 10.64 5.04 -3.16
CA SER A 109 10.59 4.30 -4.43
C SER A 109 9.47 4.78 -5.36
N LEU A 110 8.36 5.26 -4.78
CA LEU A 110 7.23 5.87 -5.49
C LEU A 110 7.44 7.36 -5.82
N GLY A 111 8.64 7.90 -5.55
CA GLY A 111 9.02 9.27 -5.91
C GLY A 111 8.61 10.33 -4.89
N CYS A 112 8.37 9.97 -3.61
CA CYS A 112 8.12 10.91 -2.52
C CYS A 112 9.38 11.01 -1.64
N MET A 113 10.18 12.06 -1.83
CA MET A 113 11.45 12.22 -1.11
C MET A 113 11.23 12.52 0.37
N THR A 114 11.64 11.59 1.23
CA THR A 114 11.60 11.77 2.69
C THR A 114 12.93 12.30 3.23
N ILE A 115 12.90 13.11 4.31
CA ILE A 115 14.10 13.66 4.95
C ILE A 115 14.24 13.25 6.42
N MET A 116 13.15 12.86 7.07
CA MET A 116 13.13 12.41 8.46
C MET A 116 11.95 11.50 8.70
N SER A 117 12.10 10.53 9.57
CA SER A 117 10.99 9.70 10.05
C SER A 117 11.20 9.31 11.51
N CYS A 118 10.08 9.04 12.18
CA CYS A 118 10.08 8.47 13.53
C CYS A 118 8.84 7.61 13.71
N ASP A 119 8.99 6.40 14.25
CA ASP A 119 7.87 5.51 14.53
C ASP A 119 7.16 5.84 15.86
N GLY A 120 7.62 6.89 16.55
CA GLY A 120 7.04 7.38 17.80
C GLY A 120 7.39 6.55 19.03
N GLU A 121 8.16 5.46 18.91
CA GLU A 121 8.58 4.55 19.99
C GLU A 121 7.41 4.03 20.87
N GLY A 122 6.20 3.95 20.30
CA GLY A 122 4.98 3.59 21.00
C GLY A 122 4.47 4.65 22.00
N LYS A 123 5.08 5.84 22.06
CA LYS A 123 4.72 6.95 22.96
C LYS A 123 4.05 8.11 22.24
N ARG A 124 4.36 8.29 20.98
CA ARG A 124 3.85 9.34 20.09
C ARG A 124 3.34 8.74 18.80
N ARG A 125 2.58 9.49 18.03
CA ARG A 125 2.16 9.09 16.69
C ARG A 125 3.37 9.04 15.75
N PRO A 126 3.46 8.04 14.88
CA PRO A 126 4.48 7.99 13.85
C PRO A 126 4.38 9.19 12.91
N ILE A 127 5.54 9.65 12.40
CA ILE A 127 5.63 10.85 11.55
C ILE A 127 6.71 10.67 10.47
N ILE A 128 6.46 11.23 9.29
CA ILE A 128 7.44 11.38 8.21
C ILE A 128 7.47 12.84 7.78
N LEU A 129 8.68 13.39 7.58
CA LEU A 129 8.93 14.68 6.95
C LEU A 129 9.45 14.47 5.53
N PHE A 130 9.05 15.34 4.63
CA PHE A 130 9.36 15.29 3.21
C PHE A 130 10.22 16.47 2.77
N ALA A 131 10.94 16.31 1.67
CA ALA A 131 11.82 17.35 1.13
C ALA A 131 11.02 18.55 0.62
N THR A 132 9.94 18.31 -0.11
CA THR A 132 9.15 19.34 -0.78
C THR A 132 7.65 19.20 -0.49
N VAL A 133 6.88 20.26 -0.77
CA VAL A 133 5.40 20.20 -0.69
C VAL A 133 4.80 19.25 -1.74
N PRO A 134 5.28 19.20 -3.00
CA PRO A 134 4.86 18.16 -3.95
C PRO A 134 5.02 16.74 -3.44
N ASP A 135 6.12 16.42 -2.72
CA ASP A 135 6.31 15.08 -2.13
C ASP A 135 5.23 14.77 -1.08
N VAL A 136 4.88 15.73 -0.23
CA VAL A 136 3.79 15.59 0.76
C VAL A 136 2.48 15.30 0.06
N LYS A 137 2.14 16.10 -0.97
CA LYS A 137 0.88 15.93 -1.72
C LYS A 137 0.82 14.57 -2.40
N LYS A 138 1.90 14.16 -3.07
CA LYS A 138 1.99 12.84 -3.70
C LYS A 138 1.83 11.72 -2.67
N ALA A 139 2.57 11.80 -1.57
CA ALA A 139 2.47 10.83 -0.48
C ALA A 139 1.05 10.76 0.12
N THR A 140 0.38 11.91 0.29
CA THR A 140 -1.01 11.96 0.77
C THR A 140 -1.95 11.12 -0.11
N VAL A 141 -1.87 11.31 -1.43
CA VAL A 141 -2.69 10.53 -2.39
C VAL A 141 -2.39 9.04 -2.32
N LEU A 142 -1.10 8.66 -2.29
CA LEU A 142 -0.69 7.25 -2.20
C LEU A 142 -1.13 6.57 -0.90
N LEU A 143 -1.00 7.27 0.21
CA LEU A 143 -1.41 6.77 1.54
C LEU A 143 -2.94 6.62 1.63
N ALA A 144 -3.69 7.56 1.05
CA ALA A 144 -5.14 7.45 0.96
C ALA A 144 -5.58 6.30 0.05
N GLU A 145 -4.84 6.05 -1.05
CA GLU A 145 -5.11 4.93 -1.96
C GLU A 145 -5.10 3.58 -1.23
N VAL A 146 -4.18 3.40 -0.29
CA VAL A 146 -4.09 2.19 0.52
C VAL A 146 -4.89 2.25 1.83
N GLY A 147 -5.65 3.31 2.09
CA GLY A 147 -6.50 3.46 3.27
C GLY A 147 -5.75 3.82 4.57
N LEU A 148 -4.51 4.30 4.48
CA LEU A 148 -3.72 4.65 5.65
C LEU A 148 -4.14 6.01 6.22
N LYS A 149 -4.87 5.99 7.35
CA LYS A 149 -5.36 7.20 8.03
C LYS A 149 -4.21 8.09 8.52
N HIS A 150 -4.22 9.34 8.08
CA HIS A 150 -3.13 10.27 8.39
C HIS A 150 -3.60 11.72 8.49
N ARG A 151 -2.71 12.60 8.95
CA ARG A 151 -2.90 14.05 9.01
C ARG A 151 -1.73 14.75 8.35
N VAL A 152 -2.04 15.68 7.45
CA VAL A 152 -1.06 16.45 6.68
C VAL A 152 -0.77 17.78 7.34
N ASN A 153 0.50 18.21 7.31
CA ASN A 153 0.94 19.56 7.61
C ASN A 153 1.88 20.04 6.48
N GLU A 154 1.32 20.73 5.50
CA GLU A 154 2.07 21.24 4.35
C GLU A 154 3.17 22.25 4.74
N VAL A 155 2.93 23.08 5.76
CA VAL A 155 3.91 24.07 6.22
C VAL A 155 5.15 23.38 6.78
N ARG A 156 4.98 22.30 7.55
CA ARG A 156 6.09 21.49 8.07
C ARG A 156 6.56 20.41 7.09
N LYS A 157 5.87 20.27 5.98
CA LYS A 157 6.08 19.20 4.99
C LYS A 157 6.07 17.82 5.66
N SER A 158 5.07 17.54 6.47
CA SER A 158 5.01 16.32 7.27
C SER A 158 3.65 15.64 7.22
N ILE A 159 3.69 14.31 7.38
CA ILE A 159 2.52 13.46 7.54
C ILE A 159 2.65 12.74 8.88
N THR A 160 1.59 12.83 9.70
CA THR A 160 1.47 12.12 10.98
C THR A 160 0.41 11.03 10.83
N PHE A 161 0.76 9.78 11.17
CA PHE A 161 -0.14 8.63 11.05
C PHE A 161 -1.07 8.54 12.26
N LEU A 162 -2.35 8.21 12.02
CA LEU A 162 -3.39 8.19 13.06
C LEU A 162 -3.63 6.78 13.64
N LEU A 163 -2.65 5.92 13.58
CA LEU A 163 -2.67 4.53 14.04
C LEU A 163 -1.41 4.23 14.86
N ASP A 164 -1.36 3.05 15.44
CA ASP A 164 -0.19 2.61 16.19
C ASP A 164 0.91 2.11 15.24
N ARG A 165 2.18 2.24 15.67
CA ARG A 165 3.33 1.93 14.79
C ARG A 165 3.32 0.51 14.23
N ASN A 166 2.82 -0.47 14.98
CA ASN A 166 2.78 -1.87 14.54
C ASN A 166 1.87 -2.07 13.33
N GLU A 167 0.80 -1.26 13.22
CA GLU A 167 -0.16 -1.32 12.13
C GLU A 167 0.42 -0.78 10.80
N LEU A 168 1.50 0.03 10.86
CA LEU A 168 2.17 0.57 9.66
C LEU A 168 2.67 -0.52 8.73
N LEU A 169 3.12 -1.65 9.28
CA LEU A 169 3.71 -2.76 8.50
C LEU A 169 2.73 -3.32 7.46
N ASP A 170 1.45 -3.44 7.81
CA ASP A 170 0.44 -3.99 6.90
C ASP A 170 0.22 -3.10 5.67
N TYR A 171 0.40 -1.78 5.80
CA TYR A 171 0.25 -0.82 4.69
C TYR A 171 1.45 -0.77 3.74
N VAL A 172 2.63 -1.23 4.19
CA VAL A 172 3.83 -1.30 3.32
C VAL A 172 3.61 -2.26 2.17
N SER A 173 3.04 -3.42 2.42
CA SER A 173 2.71 -4.41 1.40
C SER A 173 1.70 -3.85 0.40
N LEU A 174 0.67 -3.12 0.86
CA LEU A 174 -0.32 -2.49 -0.01
C LEU A 174 0.30 -1.40 -0.91
N LEU A 175 1.24 -0.60 -0.40
CA LEU A 175 1.97 0.37 -1.22
C LEU A 175 2.86 -0.31 -2.26
N ASN A 176 3.46 -1.45 -1.92
CA ASN A 176 4.29 -2.22 -2.84
C ASN A 176 3.50 -2.86 -3.99
N GLU A 177 2.18 -3.03 -3.83
CA GLU A 177 1.27 -3.52 -4.88
C GLU A 177 0.84 -2.43 -5.87
N LEU A 178 1.16 -1.14 -5.60
CA LEU A 178 0.84 -0.07 -6.53
C LEU A 178 1.64 -0.19 -7.83
N PRO A 179 1.07 0.19 -8.99
CA PRO A 179 1.74 0.10 -10.28
C PRO A 179 3.05 0.91 -10.31
N GLU A 180 4.10 0.35 -10.91
CA GLU A 180 5.43 1.01 -10.97
C GLU A 180 5.39 2.38 -11.68
N ASN A 181 4.50 2.57 -12.66
CA ASN A 181 4.35 3.82 -13.39
C ASN A 181 3.89 5.00 -12.51
N VAL A 182 3.33 4.73 -11.33
CA VAL A 182 2.93 5.76 -10.34
C VAL A 182 4.10 6.68 -9.98
N LYS A 183 5.33 6.18 -10.00
CA LYS A 183 6.54 6.98 -9.75
C LYS A 183 6.67 8.15 -10.73
N GLU A 184 6.38 7.93 -11.99
CA GLU A 184 6.55 8.91 -13.07
C GLU A 184 5.39 9.90 -13.18
N ILE A 185 4.25 9.64 -12.50
CA ILE A 185 3.06 10.48 -12.58
C ILE A 185 3.23 11.72 -11.70
N PRO A 186 3.07 12.94 -12.24
CA PRO A 186 3.04 14.16 -11.44
C PRO A 186 1.92 14.11 -10.38
N HIS A 187 2.14 14.75 -9.22
CA HIS A 187 1.17 14.70 -8.13
C HIS A 187 -0.21 15.27 -8.50
N ASP A 188 -0.28 16.26 -9.40
CA ASP A 188 -1.54 16.87 -9.86
C ASP A 188 -2.40 15.90 -10.69
N ASP A 189 -1.77 14.94 -11.38
CA ASP A 189 -2.44 13.95 -12.24
C ASP A 189 -2.63 12.60 -11.54
N LEU A 190 -1.94 12.38 -10.42
CA LEU A 190 -1.87 11.07 -9.76
C LEU A 190 -3.23 10.58 -9.28
N GLU A 191 -3.98 11.44 -8.61
CA GLU A 191 -5.29 11.09 -8.05
C GLU A 191 -6.26 10.65 -9.14
N ARG A 192 -6.30 11.41 -10.24
CA ARG A 192 -7.10 11.06 -11.42
C ARG A 192 -6.65 9.73 -12.03
N ASN A 193 -5.36 9.53 -12.17
CA ASN A 193 -4.79 8.31 -12.76
C ASN A 193 -5.14 7.07 -11.93
N LEU A 194 -5.00 7.16 -10.61
CA LEU A 194 -5.37 6.07 -9.70
C LEU A 194 -6.88 5.77 -9.74
N PHE A 195 -7.72 6.82 -9.81
CA PHE A 195 -9.16 6.64 -9.97
C PHE A 195 -9.49 5.93 -11.29
N GLU A 196 -8.93 6.40 -12.41
CA GLU A 196 -9.13 5.79 -13.72
C GLU A 196 -8.67 4.33 -13.76
N ASN A 197 -7.51 4.02 -13.20
CA ASN A 197 -7.00 2.65 -13.12
C ASN A 197 -7.92 1.74 -12.28
N ASN A 198 -8.43 2.22 -11.15
CA ASN A 198 -9.39 1.46 -10.34
C ASN A 198 -10.71 1.18 -11.09
N VAL A 199 -11.23 2.15 -11.83
CA VAL A 199 -12.42 1.95 -12.65
C VAL A 199 -12.13 0.94 -13.76
N GLU A 200 -11.01 1.07 -14.47
CA GLU A 200 -10.61 0.15 -15.53
C GLU A 200 -10.47 -1.30 -15.04
N GLU A 201 -9.85 -1.49 -13.87
CA GLU A 201 -9.75 -2.79 -13.21
C GLU A 201 -11.14 -3.38 -12.93
N LEU A 202 -12.05 -2.60 -12.35
CA LEU A 202 -13.42 -3.02 -12.07
C LEU A 202 -14.17 -3.41 -13.35
N LEU A 203 -13.98 -2.70 -14.44
CA LEU A 203 -14.63 -2.98 -15.72
C LEU A 203 -14.17 -4.31 -16.34
N GLN A 204 -13.01 -4.83 -16.00
CA GLN A 204 -12.47 -6.08 -16.56
C GLN A 204 -12.88 -7.32 -15.76
N ILE A 205 -13.44 -7.17 -14.56
CA ILE A 205 -13.78 -8.30 -13.70
C ILE A 205 -15.16 -8.86 -14.08
N PRO A 206 -15.30 -10.18 -14.38
CA PRO A 206 -16.58 -10.79 -14.68
C PRO A 206 -17.53 -10.75 -13.47
N GLY A 207 -18.83 -10.83 -13.72
CA GLY A 207 -19.85 -10.84 -12.67
C GLY A 207 -21.22 -10.49 -13.20
N VAL A 208 -21.83 -11.39 -13.99
CA VAL A 208 -23.24 -11.30 -14.38
C VAL A 208 -24.13 -11.54 -13.17
N SER A 209 -25.39 -11.10 -13.27
CA SER A 209 -26.40 -11.29 -12.20
C SER A 209 -26.48 -12.76 -11.75
N GLY A 210 -26.26 -13.00 -10.45
CA GLY A 210 -26.21 -14.33 -9.83
C GLY A 210 -24.81 -14.97 -9.78
N GLU A 211 -23.80 -14.41 -10.45
CA GLU A 211 -22.42 -14.92 -10.47
C GLU A 211 -21.39 -13.85 -10.03
N GLU A 212 -21.75 -13.00 -9.07
CA GLU A 212 -20.95 -11.85 -8.63
C GLU A 212 -19.79 -12.21 -7.70
N SER A 213 -19.50 -13.48 -7.45
CA SER A 213 -18.51 -13.89 -6.42
C SER A 213 -17.11 -13.33 -6.66
N VAL A 214 -16.66 -13.24 -7.91
CA VAL A 214 -15.32 -12.75 -8.27
C VAL A 214 -15.22 -11.26 -7.99
N ILE A 215 -16.15 -10.46 -8.50
CA ILE A 215 -16.17 -9.01 -8.28
C ILE A 215 -16.43 -8.68 -6.81
N ARG A 216 -17.30 -9.43 -6.12
CA ARG A 216 -17.55 -9.25 -4.69
C ARG A 216 -16.26 -9.38 -3.88
N ASN A 217 -15.49 -10.44 -4.12
CA ASN A 217 -14.23 -10.67 -3.44
C ASN A 217 -13.20 -9.57 -3.75
N HIS A 218 -13.16 -9.08 -4.99
CA HIS A 218 -12.29 -7.97 -5.38
C HIS A 218 -12.67 -6.68 -4.65
N VAL A 219 -13.95 -6.29 -4.68
CA VAL A 219 -14.44 -5.08 -4.00
C VAL A 219 -14.24 -5.18 -2.49
N MET A 220 -14.46 -6.34 -1.88
CA MET A 220 -14.19 -6.56 -0.46
C MET A 220 -12.71 -6.31 -0.11
N LYS A 221 -11.76 -6.80 -0.92
CA LYS A 221 -10.32 -6.54 -0.69
C LYS A 221 -10.01 -5.04 -0.72
N LYS A 222 -10.62 -4.29 -1.64
CA LYS A 222 -10.46 -2.83 -1.73
C LYS A 222 -11.11 -2.09 -0.55
N LEU A 223 -12.23 -2.60 -0.01
CA LEU A 223 -12.95 -1.97 1.10
C LEU A 223 -12.32 -2.23 2.48
N ILE A 224 -11.71 -3.40 2.70
CA ILE A 224 -11.15 -3.78 4.01
C ILE A 224 -10.26 -2.68 4.61
N PRO A 225 -9.26 -2.11 3.92
CA PRO A 225 -8.39 -1.08 4.48
C PRO A 225 -9.08 0.28 4.65
N LEU A 226 -10.25 0.49 4.01
CA LEU A 226 -10.96 1.77 3.99
C LEU A 226 -12.11 1.86 5.01
N THR A 227 -12.44 0.77 5.70
CA THR A 227 -13.67 0.67 6.50
C THR A 227 -13.40 0.17 7.91
N ASP A 228 -14.22 0.63 8.88
CA ASP A 228 -14.11 0.19 10.28
C ASP A 228 -14.79 -1.16 10.49
N LYS A 229 -15.80 -1.48 9.66
CA LYS A 229 -16.53 -2.74 9.71
C LYS A 229 -17.01 -3.13 8.32
N ILE A 230 -16.89 -4.40 7.98
CA ILE A 230 -17.35 -4.98 6.73
C ILE A 230 -18.03 -6.32 6.97
N SER A 231 -19.12 -6.59 6.26
CA SER A 231 -19.84 -7.86 6.31
C SER A 231 -20.52 -8.14 4.97
N VAL A 232 -20.89 -9.40 4.76
CA VAL A 232 -21.70 -9.83 3.62
C VAL A 232 -22.97 -10.46 4.16
N ASP A 233 -24.13 -10.04 3.66
CA ASP A 233 -25.42 -10.59 4.06
C ASP A 233 -25.75 -11.91 3.35
N GLY A 234 -26.90 -12.51 3.68
CA GLY A 234 -27.36 -13.78 3.10
C GLY A 234 -27.71 -13.73 1.60
N TYR A 235 -27.81 -12.54 1.02
CA TYR A 235 -28.03 -12.31 -0.42
C TYR A 235 -26.74 -12.00 -1.18
N GLY A 236 -25.61 -11.85 -0.44
CA GLY A 236 -24.33 -11.51 -1.03
C GLY A 236 -24.07 -10.00 -1.14
N ASN A 237 -24.88 -9.15 -0.54
CA ASN A 237 -24.61 -7.71 -0.49
C ASN A 237 -23.45 -7.43 0.47
N ILE A 238 -22.52 -6.54 0.06
CA ILE A 238 -21.45 -6.04 0.92
C ILE A 238 -22.00 -4.86 1.72
N LEU A 239 -21.86 -4.92 3.04
CA LEU A 239 -22.19 -3.85 3.97
C LEU A 239 -20.89 -3.37 4.62
N ALA A 240 -20.50 -2.12 4.35
CA ALA A 240 -19.28 -1.51 4.87
C ALA A 240 -19.62 -0.22 5.61
N GLU A 241 -19.02 -0.03 6.79
CA GLU A 241 -19.29 1.10 7.68
C GLU A 241 -17.99 1.86 7.96
N VAL A 242 -18.05 3.20 7.89
CA VAL A 242 -16.97 4.11 8.29
C VAL A 242 -17.52 5.16 9.24
N THR A 243 -16.84 5.37 10.36
CA THR A 243 -17.18 6.38 11.35
C THR A 243 -16.23 7.57 11.25
N ILE A 244 -16.76 8.75 10.96
CA ILE A 244 -15.97 9.98 10.84
C ILE A 244 -16.26 10.89 12.02
N GLY A 245 -15.19 11.39 12.65
CA GLY A 245 -15.31 12.38 13.72
C GLY A 245 -15.96 11.85 14.99
N ALA A 246 -15.65 10.64 15.41
CA ALA A 246 -16.19 9.96 16.59
C ALA A 246 -16.14 10.78 17.90
N ASN A 247 -15.30 11.83 17.98
CA ASN A 247 -15.17 12.72 19.14
C ASN A 247 -15.97 14.04 19.00
N ARG A 248 -16.81 14.20 17.98
CA ARG A 248 -17.65 15.41 17.86
C ARG A 248 -18.91 15.29 18.70
N VAL A 249 -19.15 16.31 19.52
CA VAL A 249 -20.41 16.47 20.25
C VAL A 249 -21.44 17.08 19.29
N GLY A 250 -22.51 16.36 18.98
CA GLY A 250 -23.57 16.82 18.08
C GLY A 250 -24.41 15.66 17.54
N PRO A 251 -25.52 15.94 16.83
CA PRO A 251 -26.32 14.89 16.21
C PRO A 251 -25.51 14.19 15.13
N ALA A 252 -25.44 12.86 15.20
CA ALA A 252 -24.88 12.02 14.17
C ALA A 252 -25.91 11.86 13.02
N PHE A 253 -25.43 11.89 11.78
CA PHE A 253 -26.23 11.53 10.61
C PHE A 253 -25.49 10.44 9.84
N THR A 254 -26.24 9.60 9.15
CA THR A 254 -25.69 8.53 8.31
C THR A 254 -25.92 8.88 6.85
N ILE A 255 -24.88 8.74 6.04
CA ILE A 255 -24.95 8.81 4.58
C ILE A 255 -24.84 7.39 4.05
N LEU A 256 -25.80 6.96 3.22
CA LEU A 256 -25.75 5.70 2.51
C LEU A 256 -25.25 5.95 1.08
N LEU A 257 -24.13 5.32 0.71
CA LEU A 257 -23.66 5.20 -0.66
C LEU A 257 -24.01 3.80 -1.15
N ASN A 258 -24.61 3.69 -2.33
CA ASN A 258 -25.09 2.42 -2.87
C ASN A 258 -24.71 2.26 -4.34
N SER A 259 -24.29 1.06 -4.72
CA SER A 259 -23.93 0.67 -6.08
C SER A 259 -24.10 -0.84 -6.22
N HIS A 260 -24.53 -1.34 -7.40
CA HIS A 260 -24.65 -2.77 -7.62
C HIS A 260 -23.36 -3.38 -8.22
N LEU A 261 -23.17 -4.69 -7.96
CA LEU A 261 -21.94 -5.42 -8.37
C LEU A 261 -22.08 -6.06 -9.75
N ASP A 262 -23.27 -6.45 -10.14
CA ASP A 262 -23.51 -7.21 -11.36
C ASP A 262 -23.49 -6.34 -12.62
N VAL A 263 -23.31 -7.02 -13.73
CA VAL A 263 -23.50 -6.50 -15.10
C VAL A 263 -24.55 -7.34 -15.83
N VAL A 264 -25.20 -6.72 -16.83
CA VAL A 264 -26.35 -7.31 -17.53
C VAL A 264 -25.98 -8.46 -18.47
N ASP A 265 -24.72 -8.55 -18.91
CA ASP A 265 -24.24 -9.55 -19.86
C ASP A 265 -22.78 -9.92 -19.55
N GLU A 266 -22.28 -10.98 -20.16
CA GLU A 266 -20.88 -11.38 -20.01
C GLU A 266 -19.92 -10.30 -20.54
N ILE A 267 -18.79 -10.18 -19.85
CA ILE A 267 -17.67 -9.34 -20.29
C ILE A 267 -16.74 -10.22 -21.15
N GLU A 268 -16.63 -9.89 -22.42
CA GLU A 268 -15.77 -10.62 -23.33
C GLU A 268 -14.29 -10.42 -22.97
N SER A 269 -13.56 -11.52 -22.90
CA SER A 269 -12.17 -11.54 -22.40
C SER A 269 -11.16 -10.83 -23.30
N ASP A 270 -11.45 -10.70 -24.59
CA ASP A 270 -10.60 -10.11 -25.62
C ASP A 270 -11.03 -8.71 -26.07
N ARG A 271 -12.07 -8.14 -25.39
CA ARG A 271 -12.46 -6.74 -25.63
C ARG A 271 -11.41 -5.76 -25.08
N GLU A 272 -11.29 -4.62 -25.73
CA GLU A 272 -10.48 -3.50 -25.30
C GLU A 272 -11.36 -2.36 -24.77
N ILE A 273 -10.91 -1.70 -23.70
CA ILE A 273 -11.51 -0.45 -23.22
C ILE A 273 -10.90 0.69 -24.02
N LEU A 274 -11.73 1.36 -24.83
CA LEU A 274 -11.31 2.48 -25.66
C LEU A 274 -11.59 3.80 -24.94
N LYS A 275 -10.54 4.60 -24.76
CA LYS A 275 -10.63 5.91 -24.08
C LYS A 275 -10.53 7.03 -25.09
N HIS A 276 -11.62 7.79 -25.26
CA HIS A 276 -11.71 8.95 -26.16
C HIS A 276 -11.92 10.23 -25.31
N GLY A 277 -10.84 10.79 -24.79
CA GLY A 277 -10.92 11.88 -23.81
C GLY A 277 -11.65 11.45 -22.55
N ASN A 278 -12.79 12.08 -22.26
CA ASN A 278 -13.61 11.76 -21.08
C ASN A 278 -14.68 10.67 -21.34
N VAL A 279 -14.70 10.06 -22.52
CA VAL A 279 -15.66 9.03 -22.89
C VAL A 279 -14.95 7.69 -23.04
N TRP A 280 -15.42 6.68 -22.33
CA TRP A 280 -14.92 5.32 -22.41
C TRP A 280 -15.96 4.42 -23.08
N THR A 281 -15.50 3.55 -23.96
CA THR A 281 -16.34 2.59 -24.69
C THR A 281 -15.68 1.22 -24.73
N SER A 282 -16.43 0.20 -25.10
CA SER A 282 -15.90 -1.13 -25.42
C SER A 282 -15.64 -1.23 -26.92
N SER A 283 -14.57 -1.96 -27.30
CA SER A 283 -14.31 -2.29 -28.72
C SER A 283 -15.43 -3.15 -29.32
N TYR A 284 -16.04 -4.01 -28.52
CA TYR A 284 -17.31 -4.75 -28.79
C TYR A 284 -17.90 -5.26 -27.48
N GLY A 285 -19.16 -5.74 -27.52
CA GLY A 285 -19.89 -6.16 -26.32
C GLY A 285 -20.22 -5.00 -25.39
N ILE A 286 -20.42 -5.28 -24.11
CA ILE A 286 -20.74 -4.30 -23.09
C ILE A 286 -19.46 -3.68 -22.49
N LEU A 287 -19.50 -2.40 -22.12
CA LEU A 287 -18.46 -1.79 -21.28
C LEU A 287 -18.59 -2.25 -19.82
N GLY A 288 -19.80 -2.51 -19.33
CA GLY A 288 -20.07 -2.90 -17.95
C GLY A 288 -19.91 -1.77 -16.93
N ALA A 289 -20.02 -0.50 -17.36
CA ALA A 289 -19.83 0.66 -16.48
C ALA A 289 -20.98 0.91 -15.51
N ASP A 290 -22.16 0.43 -15.81
CA ASP A 290 -23.34 0.42 -14.95
C ASP A 290 -23.37 -0.88 -14.12
N ASP A 291 -23.10 -0.85 -12.78
CA ASP A 291 -22.73 0.32 -11.97
C ASP A 291 -21.26 0.23 -11.43
N ARG A 292 -20.35 -0.35 -12.22
CA ARG A 292 -18.91 -0.46 -11.86
C ARG A 292 -18.28 0.92 -11.65
N ALA A 293 -18.72 1.94 -12.41
CA ALA A 293 -18.27 3.31 -12.22
C ALA A 293 -18.74 3.86 -10.87
N GLY A 294 -19.98 3.53 -10.45
CA GLY A 294 -20.50 3.85 -9.12
C GLY A 294 -19.68 3.22 -7.99
N ILE A 295 -19.25 1.95 -8.14
CA ILE A 295 -18.32 1.32 -7.20
C ILE A 295 -17.00 2.12 -7.13
N GLY A 296 -16.44 2.51 -8.26
CA GLY A 296 -15.24 3.35 -8.33
C GLY A 296 -15.40 4.65 -7.56
N VAL A 297 -16.54 5.35 -7.70
CA VAL A 297 -16.86 6.58 -6.96
C VAL A 297 -16.98 6.33 -5.46
N VAL A 298 -17.61 5.22 -5.03
CA VAL A 298 -17.71 4.85 -3.61
C VAL A 298 -16.33 4.63 -3.02
N LEU A 299 -15.48 3.83 -3.67
CA LEU A 299 -14.10 3.57 -3.23
C LEU A 299 -13.28 4.86 -3.16
N TYR A 300 -13.36 5.71 -4.18
CA TYR A 300 -12.70 7.02 -4.20
C TYR A 300 -13.14 7.90 -3.03
N THR A 301 -14.45 7.99 -2.79
CA THR A 301 -15.01 8.77 -1.68
C THR A 301 -14.47 8.27 -0.33
N LEU A 302 -14.41 6.96 -0.12
CA LEU A 302 -13.88 6.37 1.12
C LEU A 302 -12.39 6.69 1.30
N LYS A 303 -11.60 6.69 0.22
CA LYS A 303 -10.17 7.10 0.27
C LYS A 303 -10.00 8.55 0.69
N GLN A 304 -10.83 9.47 0.16
CA GLN A 304 -10.80 10.88 0.56
C GLN A 304 -11.10 11.08 2.07
N LEU A 305 -11.85 10.19 2.67
CA LEU A 305 -12.15 10.23 4.10
C LEU A 305 -10.99 9.76 5.01
N GLN A 306 -9.90 9.21 4.45
CA GLN A 306 -8.68 8.83 5.19
C GLN A 306 -7.69 10.01 5.35
N MET A 307 -7.87 11.08 4.59
CA MET A 307 -7.07 12.32 4.65
C MET A 307 -7.62 13.24 5.75
#